data_f8904bf11af479b55b22e3a45d388a72
#
_entry.id   f8904bf11af479b55b22e3a45d388a72
#
_cell.length_a   1.000
_cell.length_b   1.000
_cell.length_c   1.000
_cell.angle_alpha   90.00
_cell.angle_beta   90.00
_cell.angle_gamma   90.00
#
_symmetry.space_group_name_H-M   'P 1'
#
loop_
_entity.id
_entity.type
_entity.pdbx_description
1 polymer ?
#
loop_
_entity_poly.entity_id
_entity_poly.type
_entity_poly.pdbx_seq_one_letter_code
_entity_poly.pdbx_strand_id
1 'polypeptide(L)' 'MKFRPPPQNQLLTTQQAADFLCLKTSTLHQWRWAGKGPKFTRLGSRTIRYTYQDLQDWIEISNRI' A
#
# COMPACT_ATOMS: atom_id res chain seq x y z
N MET A 1 -13.65 -15.97 -7.94
CA MET A 1 -12.86 -16.04 -6.69
C MET A 1 -13.26 -14.90 -5.78
N LYS A 2 -13.59 -15.21 -4.55
CA LYS A 2 -14.03 -14.17 -3.62
C LYS A 2 -12.82 -13.48 -3.02
N PHE A 3 -12.82 -12.17 -3.10
CA PHE A 3 -11.81 -11.38 -2.44
C PHE A 3 -12.07 -11.40 -0.92
N ARG A 4 -11.06 -11.72 -0.16
CA ARG A 4 -11.15 -11.67 1.30
C ARG A 4 -10.17 -10.61 1.79
N PRO A 5 -10.69 -9.50 2.37
CA PRO A 5 -9.78 -8.46 2.83
C PRO A 5 -8.91 -8.98 3.97
N PRO A 6 -7.63 -8.63 3.98
CA PRO A 6 -6.75 -9.02 5.07
C PRO A 6 -7.09 -8.27 6.35
N PRO A 7 -6.64 -8.78 7.52
CA PRO A 7 -6.75 -8.00 8.75
C PRO A 7 -6.09 -6.64 8.59
N GLN A 8 -6.63 -5.62 9.25
CA GLN A 8 -6.22 -4.25 9.05
C GLN A 8 -4.74 -4.02 9.34
N ASN A 9 -4.19 -4.76 10.29
CA ASN A 9 -2.78 -4.59 10.67
C ASN A 9 -1.86 -5.61 10.00
N GLN A 10 -2.38 -6.39 9.05
CA GLN A 10 -1.54 -7.34 8.33
C GLN A 10 -0.59 -6.60 7.41
N LEU A 11 0.66 -7.06 7.39
CA LEU A 11 1.67 -6.49 6.52
C LEU A 11 1.56 -7.07 5.12
N LEU A 12 1.59 -6.20 4.14
CA LEU A 12 1.50 -6.56 2.73
C LEU A 12 2.80 -6.17 2.03
N THR A 13 3.24 -7.01 1.11
CA THR A 13 4.38 -6.64 0.27
C THR A 13 3.95 -5.53 -0.69
N THR A 14 4.95 -4.89 -1.31
CA THR A 14 4.65 -3.88 -2.33
C THR A 14 3.80 -4.48 -3.45
N GLN A 15 4.10 -5.72 -3.86
CA GLN A 15 3.33 -6.39 -4.89
C GLN A 15 1.88 -6.60 -4.46
N GLN A 16 1.69 -7.08 -3.23
CA GLN A 16 0.34 -7.29 -2.72
C GLN A 16 -0.42 -5.99 -2.59
N ALA A 17 0.24 -4.93 -2.14
CA ALA A 17 -0.39 -3.63 -2.04
C ALA A 17 -0.77 -3.09 -3.40
N ALA A 18 0.09 -3.24 -4.40
CA ALA A 18 -0.20 -2.81 -5.76
C ALA A 18 -1.39 -3.58 -6.32
N ASP A 19 -1.42 -4.89 -6.08
CA ASP A 19 -2.55 -5.73 -6.53
C ASP A 19 -3.84 -5.26 -5.89
N PHE A 20 -3.80 -4.96 -4.60
CA PHE A 20 -5.00 -4.49 -3.91
C PHE A 20 -5.50 -3.17 -4.49
N LEU A 21 -4.58 -2.28 -4.83
CA LEU A 21 -4.94 -0.97 -5.39
C LEU A 21 -5.15 -1.01 -6.90
N CYS A 22 -4.96 -2.19 -7.52
CA CYS A 22 -5.06 -2.35 -8.97
C CYS A 22 -4.06 -1.47 -9.71
N LEU A 23 -2.85 -1.36 -9.16
CA LEU A 23 -1.77 -0.56 -9.71
C LEU A 23 -0.59 -1.44 -10.03
N LYS A 24 0.34 -0.88 -10.79
CA LYS A 24 1.62 -1.54 -11.02
C LYS A 24 2.54 -1.30 -9.83
N THR A 25 3.38 -2.29 -9.55
CA THR A 25 4.37 -2.16 -8.49
C THR A 25 5.26 -0.94 -8.72
N SER A 26 5.61 -0.67 -9.97
CA SER A 26 6.45 0.48 -10.30
C SER A 26 5.81 1.80 -9.90
N THR A 27 4.47 1.89 -9.95
CA THR A 27 3.76 3.09 -9.52
C THR A 27 3.99 3.36 -8.03
N LEU A 28 3.90 2.30 -7.20
CA LEU A 28 4.15 2.46 -5.78
C LEU A 28 5.61 2.83 -5.50
N HIS A 29 6.54 2.27 -6.25
CA HIS A 29 7.96 2.63 -6.13
C HIS A 29 8.17 4.10 -6.43
N GLN A 30 7.57 4.60 -7.51
CA GLN A 30 7.70 5.99 -7.88
C GLN A 30 7.10 6.92 -6.83
N TRP A 31 5.96 6.54 -6.28
CA TRP A 31 5.31 7.32 -5.25
C TRP A 31 6.16 7.41 -3.99
N ARG A 32 6.80 6.30 -3.59
CA ARG A 32 7.71 6.33 -2.44
C ARG A 32 8.86 7.30 -2.66
N TRP A 33 9.42 7.27 -3.86
CA TRP A 33 10.50 8.18 -4.22
C TRP A 33 10.06 9.63 -4.17
N ALA A 34 8.85 9.90 -4.60
CA ALA A 34 8.32 11.25 -4.67
C ALA A 34 7.76 11.74 -3.33
N GLY A 35 7.77 10.91 -2.32
CA GLY A 35 7.22 11.27 -1.01
C GLY A 35 5.72 11.33 -0.99
N LYS A 36 5.05 10.56 -1.83
CA LYS A 36 3.60 10.52 -1.86
C LYS A 36 3.10 9.08 -1.92
N GLY A 37 1.79 8.88 -1.95
CA GLY A 37 1.19 7.55 -1.92
C GLY A 37 0.87 7.12 -0.49
N PRO A 38 0.46 5.87 -0.32
CA PRO A 38 0.09 5.37 1.01
C PRO A 38 1.28 5.33 1.95
N LYS A 39 1.01 5.41 3.23
CA LYS A 39 2.04 5.20 4.24
C LYS A 39 2.59 3.79 4.12
N PHE A 40 3.85 3.64 4.47
CA PHE A 40 4.47 2.33 4.48
C PHE A 40 5.33 2.17 5.72
N THR A 41 5.62 0.91 6.05
CA THR A 41 6.48 0.56 7.19
C THR A 41 7.79 0.03 6.64
N ARG A 42 8.89 0.55 7.17
CA ARG A 42 10.23 0.06 6.81
C ARG A 42 10.69 -0.91 7.89
N LEU A 43 10.90 -2.15 7.47
CA LEU A 43 11.41 -3.19 8.36
C LEU A 43 12.90 -3.36 8.04
N GLY A 44 13.74 -2.98 9.00
CA GLY A 44 15.17 -2.98 8.74
C GLY A 44 15.53 -1.88 7.78
N SER A 45 16.57 -2.09 6.95
CA SER A 45 17.09 -1.06 6.08
C SER A 45 16.49 -1.07 4.67
N ARG A 46 15.89 -2.17 4.24
CA ARG A 46 15.44 -2.30 2.85
C ARG A 46 14.06 -2.87 2.66
N THR A 47 13.48 -3.46 3.69
CA THR A 47 12.23 -4.17 3.56
C THR A 47 11.07 -3.21 3.77
N ILE A 48 10.22 -3.08 2.75
CA ILE A 48 9.07 -2.19 2.79
C ILE A 48 7.80 -3.03 2.86
N ARG A 49 6.90 -2.66 3.74
CA ARG A 49 5.59 -3.31 3.86
C ARG A 49 4.51 -2.24 4.00
N TYR A 50 3.32 -2.58 3.56
CA TYR A 50 2.14 -1.73 3.72
C TYR A 50 1.15 -2.47 4.60
N THR A 51 0.37 -1.74 5.41
CA THR A 51 -0.75 -2.37 6.10
C THR A 51 -2.01 -2.13 5.31
N TYR A 52 -2.97 -3.02 5.47
CA TYR A 52 -4.26 -2.84 4.82
C TYR A 52 -4.89 -1.50 5.23
N GLN A 53 -4.76 -1.14 6.50
CA GLN A 53 -5.31 0.12 6.99
C GLN A 53 -4.68 1.32 6.28
N ASP A 54 -3.35 1.28 6.08
CA ASP A 54 -2.67 2.37 5.39
C ASP A 54 -3.19 2.54 3.96
N LEU A 55 -3.47 1.43 3.29
CA LEU A 55 -4.00 1.49 1.93
C LEU A 55 -5.42 2.06 1.92
N GLN A 56 -6.23 1.67 2.89
CA GLN A 56 -7.58 2.20 3.01
C GLN A 56 -7.58 3.69 3.31
N ASP A 57 -6.70 4.12 4.20
CA ASP A 57 -6.56 5.54 4.52
C ASP A 57 -6.20 6.34 3.27
N TRP A 58 -5.30 5.81 2.46
CA TRP A 58 -4.89 6.46 1.22
C TRP A 58 -6.06 6.60 0.26
N ILE A 59 -6.83 5.51 0.10
CA ILE A 59 -7.98 5.54 -0.79
C ILE A 59 -8.97 6.60 -0.35
N GLU A 60 -9.21 6.67 0.95
CA GLU A 60 -10.18 7.63 1.50
C GLU A 60 -9.72 9.06 1.30
N ILE A 61 -8.45 9.33 1.54
CA ILE A 61 -7.89 10.66 1.32
C ILE A 61 -8.00 11.04 -0.16
N SER A 62 -7.71 10.10 -1.05
CA SER A 62 -7.78 10.35 -2.49
C SER A 62 -9.19 10.66 -2.95
N ASN A 63 -10.18 10.08 -2.31
CA ASN A 63 -11.59 10.30 -2.68
C ASN A 63 -12.11 11.67 -2.25
N ARG A 64 -11.40 12.35 -1.37
CA ARG A 64 -11.86 13.64 -0.87
C ARG A 64 -11.51 14.81 -1.76
N ILE A 65 -10.77 14.56 -2.80
CA ILE A 65 -10.30 15.64 -3.69
C ILE A 65 -11.27 15.88 -4.82
#